data_ba027eac2780a6eb8715fd320935bcca
#
_entry.id   ba027eac2780a6eb8715fd320935bcca
#
_cell.length_a   1.000
_cell.length_b   1.000
_cell.length_c   1.000
_cell.angle_alpha   90.00
_cell.angle_beta   90.00
_cell.angle_gamma   90.00
#
_symmetry.space_group_name_H-M   'P 1'
#
loop_
_entity.id
_entity.type
_entity.pdbx_description
1 polymer ?
#
loop_
_entity_poly.entity_id
_entity_poly.type
_entity_poly.pdbx_seq_one_letter_code
_entity_poly.pdbx_strand_id
1 'polypeptide(L)' 'PAPATGGTAPSAPLSQHTATAEQLETLPGVGPVLAQHMLDFRAENNGFRSVDELRQVSGIGDRRFAELQPLVRP' A
#
# COMPACT_ATOMS: atom_id res chain seq x y z
N PRO A 1 -4.12 5.11 23.74
CA PRO A 1 -4.30 5.12 23.15
C PRO A 1 -4.30 5.46 22.08
N ALA A 2 -4.43 5.43 21.85
CA ALA A 2 -4.43 5.58 21.07
C ALA A 2 -4.18 5.90 20.32
N PRO A 3 -4.02 6.09 20.04
CA PRO A 3 -3.85 6.40 19.31
C PRO A 3 -3.63 6.75 18.42
N ALA A 4 -3.62 6.80 18.21
CA ALA A 4 -3.45 6.98 17.48
C ALA A 4 -3.34 7.36 16.75
N THR A 5 -3.51 7.60 16.62
CA THR A 5 -3.58 7.88 15.98
C THR A 5 -3.19 8.24 15.20
N GLY A 6 -3.35 8.12 15.41
CA GLY A 6 -2.81 8.40 14.49
C GLY A 6 -2.91 8.84 13.24
N GLY A 7 -3.59 9.23 12.76
CA GLY A 7 -3.67 9.63 11.39
C GLY A 7 -2.45 10.31 10.83
N THR A 8 -1.52 10.60 11.66
CA THR A 8 -0.32 11.25 11.15
C THR A 8 0.51 10.29 10.34
N ALA A 9 1.48 10.84 9.64
CA ALA A 9 2.40 10.02 8.88
C ALA A 9 3.06 9.01 9.80
N PRO A 10 3.08 7.77 9.41
CA PRO A 10 3.71 6.75 10.23
C PRO A 10 5.21 6.94 10.29
N SER A 11 5.78 6.61 11.42
CA SER A 11 7.23 6.64 11.56
C SER A 11 7.86 5.43 10.87
N ALA A 12 7.08 4.42 10.55
CA ALA A 12 7.56 3.21 9.89
C ALA A 12 6.81 3.01 8.57
N PRO A 13 7.43 2.32 7.61
CA PRO A 13 6.74 2.00 6.37
C PRO A 13 5.47 1.22 6.60
N LEU A 14 4.49 1.47 5.74
CA LEU A 14 3.22 0.78 5.79
C LEU A 14 3.36 -0.64 5.25
N SER A 15 2.81 -1.61 5.95
CA SER A 15 2.82 -2.99 5.46
C SER A 15 1.75 -3.17 4.39
N GLN A 16 2.18 -3.44 3.16
CA GLN A 16 1.23 -3.68 2.08
C GLN A 16 0.52 -5.02 2.22
N HIS A 17 1.10 -5.92 3.01
CA HIS A 17 0.52 -7.24 3.23
C HIS A 17 -0.70 -7.17 4.15
N THR A 18 -0.72 -6.26 5.10
CA THR A 18 -1.78 -6.21 6.11
C THR A 18 -2.58 -4.92 6.14
N ALA A 19 -2.17 -3.91 5.38
CA ALA A 19 -2.84 -2.61 5.43
C ALA A 19 -4.29 -2.69 4.98
N THR A 20 -5.12 -1.88 5.60
CA THR A 20 -6.52 -1.73 5.17
C THR A 20 -6.59 -0.80 3.96
N ALA A 21 -7.77 -0.76 3.31
CA ALA A 21 -7.97 0.16 2.21
C ALA A 21 -7.70 1.60 2.64
N GLU A 22 -8.17 1.98 3.81
CA GLU A 22 -7.97 3.34 4.30
C GLU A 22 -6.51 3.66 4.50
N GLN A 23 -5.75 2.69 5.02
CA GLN A 23 -4.32 2.87 5.21
C GLN A 23 -3.59 3.00 3.88
N LEU A 24 -3.99 2.21 2.89
CA LEU A 24 -3.38 2.29 1.57
C LEU A 24 -3.66 3.63 0.92
N GLU A 25 -4.84 4.20 1.17
CA GLU A 25 -5.19 5.49 0.61
C GLU A 25 -4.38 6.65 1.20
N THR A 26 -3.67 6.43 2.30
CA THR A 26 -2.79 7.45 2.83
C THR A 26 -1.52 7.60 2.01
N LEU A 27 -1.23 6.64 1.16
CA LEU A 27 -0.05 6.70 0.29
C LEU A 27 -0.27 7.73 -0.82
N PRO A 28 0.78 8.44 -1.23
CA PRO A 28 0.64 9.47 -2.26
C PRO A 28 0.15 8.88 -3.58
N GLY A 29 -0.89 9.48 -4.12
CA GLY A 29 -1.44 9.05 -5.40
C GLY A 29 -2.28 7.78 -5.35
N VAL A 30 -2.51 7.24 -4.17
CA VAL A 30 -3.35 6.05 -4.02
C VAL A 30 -4.74 6.47 -3.56
N GLY A 31 -5.70 6.38 -4.46
CA GLY A 31 -7.09 6.63 -4.15
C GLY A 31 -7.86 5.33 -3.94
N PRO A 32 -9.20 5.43 -3.82
CA PRO A 32 -10.02 4.24 -3.55
C PRO A 32 -9.88 3.14 -4.60
N VAL A 33 -9.80 3.51 -5.87
CA VAL A 33 -9.72 2.52 -6.94
C VAL A 33 -8.40 1.76 -6.87
N LEU A 34 -7.30 2.48 -6.72
CA LEU A 34 -6.00 1.84 -6.66
C LEU A 34 -5.84 1.02 -5.39
N ALA A 35 -6.36 1.53 -4.28
CA ALA A 35 -6.35 0.76 -3.04
C ALA A 35 -7.11 -0.55 -3.21
N GLN A 36 -8.23 -0.51 -3.93
CA GLN A 36 -9.00 -1.72 -4.18
C GLN A 36 -8.20 -2.71 -5.04
N HIS A 37 -7.51 -2.20 -6.06
CA HIS A 37 -6.67 -3.07 -6.90
C HIS A 37 -5.59 -3.74 -6.07
N MET A 38 -5.03 -3.02 -5.12
CA MET A 38 -4.00 -3.57 -4.25
C MET A 38 -4.58 -4.68 -3.35
N LEU A 39 -5.80 -4.44 -2.84
CA LEU A 39 -6.46 -5.46 -2.02
C LEU A 39 -6.81 -6.69 -2.85
N ASP A 40 -7.25 -6.48 -4.09
CA ASP A 40 -7.60 -7.58 -4.98
C ASP A 40 -6.36 -8.43 -5.29
N PHE A 41 -5.25 -7.76 -5.58
CA PHE A 41 -4.00 -8.47 -5.83
C PHE A 41 -3.61 -9.30 -4.61
N ARG A 42 -3.71 -8.69 -3.44
CA ARG A 42 -3.35 -9.37 -2.20
C ARG A 42 -4.20 -10.61 -1.97
N ALA A 43 -5.50 -10.49 -2.23
CA ALA A 43 -6.40 -11.61 -2.05
C ALA A 43 -6.11 -12.75 -3.04
N GLU A 44 -5.80 -12.37 -4.28
CA GLU A 44 -5.56 -13.36 -5.33
C GLU A 44 -4.22 -14.06 -5.17
N ASN A 45 -3.27 -13.41 -4.55
CA ASN A 45 -1.90 -13.93 -4.44
C ASN A 45 -1.51 -14.31 -3.02
N ASN A 46 -2.47 -14.35 -2.11
CA ASN A 46 -2.23 -14.67 -0.70
C ASN A 46 -1.27 -13.70 -0.04
N GLY A 47 -1.40 -12.43 -0.41
CA GLY A 47 -0.61 -11.36 0.19
C GLY A 47 0.47 -10.85 -0.74
N PHE A 48 1.30 -9.99 -0.20
CA PHE A 48 2.46 -9.45 -0.90
C PHE A 48 3.72 -10.07 -0.28
N ARG A 49 4.55 -10.67 -1.10
CA ARG A 49 5.79 -11.28 -0.63
C ARG A 49 6.95 -10.32 -0.69
N SER A 50 6.87 -9.34 -1.58
CA SER A 50 7.92 -8.34 -1.70
C SER A 50 7.31 -7.04 -2.18
N VAL A 51 8.03 -5.95 -1.96
CA VAL A 51 7.60 -4.64 -2.43
C VAL A 51 7.51 -4.62 -3.95
N ASP A 52 8.39 -5.36 -4.63
CA ASP A 52 8.40 -5.40 -6.09
C ASP A 52 7.07 -5.87 -6.67
N GLU A 53 6.31 -6.64 -5.94
CA GLU A 53 5.03 -7.14 -6.43
C GLU A 53 4.01 -6.01 -6.65
N LEU A 54 4.23 -4.85 -6.05
CA LEU A 54 3.37 -3.71 -6.33
C LEU A 54 3.31 -3.37 -7.81
N ARG A 55 4.38 -3.66 -8.55
CA ARG A 55 4.40 -3.40 -9.99
C ARG A 55 3.36 -4.20 -10.74
N GLN A 56 2.91 -5.30 -10.17
CA GLN A 56 1.94 -6.16 -10.82
C GLN A 56 0.51 -5.73 -10.56
N VAL A 57 0.33 -4.80 -9.65
CA VAL A 57 -1.00 -4.29 -9.35
C VAL A 57 -1.45 -3.38 -10.49
N SER A 58 -2.69 -3.60 -10.96
CA SER A 58 -3.28 -2.76 -11.99
C SER A 58 -3.30 -1.32 -11.54
N GLY A 59 -2.76 -0.43 -12.35
CA GLY A 59 -2.72 1.00 -12.02
C GLY A 59 -1.41 1.48 -11.43
N ILE A 60 -0.49 0.58 -11.10
CA ILE A 60 0.81 0.98 -10.61
C ILE A 60 1.84 0.78 -11.71
N GLY A 61 2.26 1.90 -12.30
CA GLY A 61 3.35 1.87 -13.26
C GLY A 61 4.67 2.13 -12.55
N ASP A 62 5.74 2.19 -13.35
CA ASP A 62 7.08 2.35 -12.81
C ASP A 62 7.22 3.59 -11.95
N ARG A 63 6.62 4.68 -12.38
CA ARG A 63 6.74 5.95 -11.67
C ARG A 63 6.06 5.88 -10.30
N ARG A 64 4.84 5.34 -10.28
CA ARG A 64 4.12 5.20 -9.03
C ARG A 64 4.85 4.24 -8.10
N PHE A 65 5.37 3.16 -8.66
CA PHE A 65 6.13 2.21 -7.86
C PHE A 65 7.33 2.89 -7.22
N ALA A 66 8.06 3.70 -7.97
CA ALA A 66 9.22 4.38 -7.43
C ALA A 66 8.84 5.31 -6.27
N GLU A 67 7.69 5.95 -6.37
CA GLU A 67 7.21 6.83 -5.32
C GLU A 67 6.78 6.08 -4.06
N LEU A 68 6.23 4.90 -4.24
CA LEU A 68 5.70 4.11 -3.12
C LEU A 68 6.74 3.24 -2.45
N GLN A 69 7.74 2.83 -3.19
CA GLN A 69 8.74 1.89 -2.70
C GLN A 69 9.30 2.23 -1.32
N PRO A 70 9.71 3.47 -1.06
CA PRO A 70 10.28 3.79 0.25
C PRO A 70 9.24 3.91 1.36
N LEU A 71 7.96 3.87 1.02
CA LEU A 71 6.88 4.12 1.97
C LEU A 71 6.19 2.84 2.41
N VAL A 72 6.52 1.72 1.81
CA VAL A 72 5.85 0.45 2.09
C VAL A 72 6.86 -0.65 2.35
N ARG A 73 6.37 -1.71 2.95
CA ARG A 73 7.12 -2.96 3.13
C ARG A 73 6.14 -4.11 2.89
N PRO A 74 6.64 -5.31 2.71
CA PRO A 74 5.75 -6.46 2.52
C PRO A 74 4.78 -6.68 3.66
#